data_ca40d38f160e1197d65d3dc26d9134f2
#
_entry.id   ca40d38f160e1197d65d3dc26d9134f2
#
_cell.length_a   1.000
_cell.length_b   1.000
_cell.length_c   1.000
_cell.angle_alpha   90.00
_cell.angle_beta   90.00
_cell.angle_gamma   90.00
#
_symmetry.space_group_name_H-M   'P 1'
#
loop_
_entity.id
_entity.type
_entity.pdbx_description
1 polymer ?
#
loop_
_entity_poly.entity_id
_entity_poly.type
_entity_poly.pdbx_seq_one_letter_code
_entity_poly.pdbx_strand_id
1 'polypeptide(L)'
;MKKIPDLGFWKLWNISFGFFGVQIAYALQSANISRIFSTLGADPHSLSYFWILPPLAGIIVQPIIGALSDRTWTRFGRRIPYLFAGALVAVCVMCLLPNAGSFGMTVSAAMVFGLISLMFLDTSINMAMQPFKMMVGDMVNEKQKGLAYSIQSFLCNAGSLAGYLFPFIFAAIGISNIAPKDVIPDSVIYSFYIGALILILCVIYTSAKVKEFPPEEYATYHGITHESKKEKTNMFKLLVKAPKAFWTVGLVQFFCWAAFMFMWTYTNGTVALNVFDTPVITTMTNGVSRVVLDTQSAQYQTAGDWVGILFAVQAIGSVIWATIIPMIQNRKLAYVLSLVLGGIGFISIFFIHNQYALFASFILIGCAWAAMLALPFTILTNALTGGHMGTYLGLFNGTICVPQIVAASLGGIVLKIFTSPGSVAPEVNMLVLAGVFLIIGAGCVSIIKER
;
A
#
# COMPACT_ATOMS: atom_id res chain seq x y z
N MET A 1 -6.31 37.57 5.77
CA MET A 1 -5.52 36.35 6.06
C MET A 1 -4.06 36.66 5.93
N LYS A 2 -3.27 36.35 6.94
CA LYS A 2 -1.81 36.42 6.85
C LYS A 2 -1.33 35.26 5.99
N LYS A 3 -0.40 35.51 5.05
CA LYS A 3 0.10 34.42 4.18
C LYS A 3 1.09 33.55 4.97
N ILE A 4 1.02 32.22 4.77
CA ILE A 4 2.02 31.30 5.29
C ILE A 4 3.38 31.67 4.66
N PRO A 5 4.46 31.82 5.46
CA PRO A 5 5.78 32.22 4.95
C PRO A 5 6.38 31.16 4.03
N ASP A 6 7.26 31.61 3.15
CA ASP A 6 8.03 30.70 2.28
C ASP A 6 9.01 29.89 3.14
N LEU A 7 9.03 28.57 2.90
CA LEU A 7 9.94 27.64 3.57
C LEU A 7 11.13 27.33 2.67
N GLY A 8 12.33 27.30 3.27
CA GLY A 8 13.52 26.81 2.55
C GLY A 8 13.41 25.30 2.25
N PHE A 9 14.16 24.84 1.23
CA PHE A 9 14.17 23.44 0.78
C PHE A 9 14.30 22.43 1.93
N TRP A 10 15.24 22.63 2.84
CA TRP A 10 15.47 21.71 3.97
C TRP A 10 14.31 21.67 4.97
N LYS A 11 13.53 22.75 5.11
CA LYS A 11 12.32 22.73 5.95
C LYS A 11 11.22 21.90 5.27
N LEU A 12 11.06 22.05 3.95
CA LEU A 12 10.13 21.22 3.18
C LEU A 12 10.52 19.72 3.23
N TRP A 13 11.82 19.43 3.11
CA TRP A 13 12.36 18.08 3.25
C TRP A 13 12.04 17.48 4.63
N ASN A 14 12.33 18.21 5.70
CA ASN A 14 12.14 17.73 7.07
C ASN A 14 10.69 17.42 7.41
N ILE A 15 9.71 18.16 6.84
CA ILE A 15 8.28 17.90 7.03
C ILE A 15 7.91 16.49 6.56
N SER A 16 8.53 16.00 5.51
CA SER A 16 8.17 14.72 4.88
C SER A 16 9.19 13.61 5.15
N PHE A 17 10.35 13.89 5.79
CA PHE A 17 11.44 12.93 5.90
C PHE A 17 11.05 11.64 6.64
N GLY A 18 10.28 11.75 7.72
CA GLY A 18 9.80 10.56 8.45
C GLY A 18 8.89 9.66 7.61
N PHE A 19 8.30 10.16 6.53
CA PHE A 19 7.49 9.37 5.62
C PHE A 19 8.31 8.31 4.87
N PHE A 20 9.61 8.56 4.65
CA PHE A 20 10.55 7.56 4.14
C PHE A 20 10.56 6.29 5.00
N GLY A 21 10.69 6.44 6.34
CA GLY A 21 10.65 5.30 7.28
C GLY A 21 9.30 4.59 7.31
N VAL A 22 8.19 5.34 7.27
CA VAL A 22 6.83 4.76 7.22
C VAL A 22 6.64 3.92 5.95
N GLN A 23 7.18 4.38 4.82
CA GLN A 23 7.08 3.64 3.55
C GLN A 23 7.96 2.39 3.52
N ILE A 24 9.08 2.36 4.22
CA ILE A 24 9.85 1.11 4.42
C ILE A 24 8.98 0.07 5.12
N ALA A 25 8.30 0.44 6.22
CA ALA A 25 7.41 -0.47 6.93
C ALA A 25 6.28 -1.00 6.04
N TYR A 26 5.64 -0.10 5.29
CA TYR A 26 4.58 -0.47 4.35
C TYR A 26 5.07 -1.38 3.23
N ALA A 27 6.26 -1.13 2.68
CA ALA A 27 6.86 -1.95 1.63
C ALA A 27 7.24 -3.35 2.13
N LEU A 28 7.86 -3.44 3.31
CA LEU A 28 8.16 -4.72 3.94
C LEU A 28 6.90 -5.55 4.19
N GLN A 29 5.85 -4.92 4.67
CA GLN A 29 4.56 -5.54 4.85
C GLN A 29 4.01 -6.04 3.50
N SER A 30 3.86 -5.17 2.52
CA SER A 30 3.21 -5.51 1.25
C SER A 30 3.96 -6.58 0.44
N ALA A 31 5.28 -6.66 0.54
CA ALA A 31 6.06 -7.68 -0.13
C ALA A 31 6.11 -9.02 0.63
N ASN A 32 6.01 -9.01 1.96
CA ASN A 32 6.31 -10.21 2.75
C ASN A 32 5.11 -10.82 3.48
N ILE A 33 3.96 -10.15 3.58
CA ILE A 33 2.81 -10.69 4.33
C ILE A 33 2.35 -12.03 3.79
N SER A 34 2.17 -12.17 2.49
CA SER A 34 1.77 -13.45 1.88
C SER A 34 2.82 -14.54 2.13
N ARG A 35 4.12 -14.20 2.02
CA ARG A 35 5.22 -15.12 2.36
C ARG A 35 5.19 -15.55 3.82
N ILE A 36 5.04 -14.60 4.75
CA ILE A 36 5.00 -14.86 6.20
C ILE A 36 3.83 -15.79 6.54
N PHE A 37 2.62 -15.47 6.11
CA PHE A 37 1.47 -16.31 6.44
C PHE A 37 1.51 -17.67 5.77
N SER A 38 1.99 -17.78 4.53
CA SER A 38 2.21 -19.09 3.88
C SER A 38 3.24 -19.92 4.62
N THR A 39 4.33 -19.30 5.07
CA THR A 39 5.37 -20.00 5.88
C THR A 39 4.81 -20.47 7.22
N LEU A 40 3.90 -19.72 7.85
CA LEU A 40 3.19 -20.12 9.07
C LEU A 40 2.11 -21.19 8.83
N GLY A 41 1.90 -21.62 7.60
CA GLY A 41 0.95 -22.68 7.23
C GLY A 41 -0.41 -22.21 6.73
N ALA A 42 -0.55 -20.94 6.30
CA ALA A 42 -1.78 -20.48 5.68
C ALA A 42 -2.01 -21.16 4.33
N ASP A 43 -3.24 -21.61 4.11
CA ASP A 43 -3.68 -22.11 2.82
C ASP A 43 -3.76 -20.97 1.79
N PRO A 44 -3.28 -21.14 0.54
CA PRO A 44 -3.39 -20.14 -0.52
C PRO A 44 -4.80 -19.58 -0.72
N HIS A 45 -5.84 -20.41 -0.54
CA HIS A 45 -7.23 -19.98 -0.65
C HIS A 45 -7.69 -19.08 0.51
N SER A 46 -6.97 -19.07 1.63
CA SER A 46 -7.25 -18.22 2.79
C SER A 46 -6.36 -16.99 2.88
N LEU A 47 -5.27 -16.91 2.10
CA LEU A 47 -4.32 -15.79 2.12
C LEU A 47 -5.00 -14.44 1.87
N SER A 48 -5.96 -14.40 0.96
CA SER A 48 -6.67 -13.16 0.63
C SER A 48 -7.40 -12.55 1.82
N TYR A 49 -7.86 -13.34 2.78
CA TYR A 49 -8.57 -12.82 3.95
C TYR A 49 -7.69 -11.97 4.86
N PHE A 50 -6.38 -12.27 4.94
CA PHE A 50 -5.44 -11.43 5.70
C PHE A 50 -5.30 -10.04 5.10
N TRP A 51 -5.50 -9.89 3.79
CA TRP A 51 -5.43 -8.63 3.07
C TRP A 51 -6.67 -7.74 3.20
N ILE A 52 -7.70 -8.17 3.95
CA ILE A 52 -8.85 -7.32 4.30
C ILE A 52 -8.43 -6.26 5.33
N LEU A 53 -7.48 -6.55 6.22
CA LEU A 53 -7.09 -5.69 7.33
C LEU A 53 -6.50 -4.35 6.90
N PRO A 54 -5.52 -4.26 5.96
CA PRO A 54 -4.94 -3.01 5.54
C PRO A 54 -5.97 -1.96 5.07
N PRO A 55 -6.85 -2.25 4.10
CA PRO A 55 -7.84 -1.28 3.65
C PRO A 55 -8.91 -0.99 4.72
N LEU A 56 -9.25 -1.97 5.56
CA LEU A 56 -10.20 -1.75 6.66
C LEU A 56 -9.61 -0.77 7.69
N ALA A 57 -8.34 -0.94 8.07
CA ALA A 57 -7.63 -0.01 8.93
C ALA A 57 -7.56 1.39 8.28
N GLY A 58 -7.29 1.48 6.97
CA GLY A 58 -7.26 2.74 6.24
C GLY A 58 -8.58 3.51 6.28
N ILE A 59 -9.72 2.83 6.11
CA ILE A 59 -11.06 3.45 6.16
C ILE A 59 -11.38 3.95 7.57
N ILE A 60 -11.01 3.21 8.61
CA ILE A 60 -11.42 3.51 9.99
C ILE A 60 -10.42 4.46 10.65
N VAL A 61 -9.12 4.16 10.60
CA VAL A 61 -8.10 4.82 11.40
C VAL A 61 -7.79 6.22 10.86
N GLN A 62 -7.65 6.38 9.54
CA GLN A 62 -7.25 7.69 8.98
C GLN A 62 -8.24 8.83 9.30
N PRO A 63 -9.58 8.67 9.15
CA PRO A 63 -10.52 9.72 9.54
C PRO A 63 -10.52 10.01 11.04
N ILE A 64 -10.40 8.96 11.87
CA ILE A 64 -10.36 9.11 13.33
C ILE A 64 -9.14 9.91 13.75
N ILE A 65 -7.95 9.54 13.28
CA ILE A 65 -6.70 10.24 13.59
C ILE A 65 -6.71 11.68 13.04
N GLY A 66 -7.25 11.86 11.83
CA GLY A 66 -7.47 13.19 11.26
C GLY A 66 -8.28 14.07 12.21
N ALA A 67 -9.45 13.59 12.63
CA ALA A 67 -10.37 14.35 13.50
C ALA A 67 -9.79 14.55 14.92
N LEU A 68 -9.12 13.55 15.50
CA LEU A 68 -8.50 13.66 16.81
C LEU A 68 -7.34 14.67 16.78
N SER A 69 -6.46 14.57 15.78
CA SER A 69 -5.31 15.47 15.67
C SER A 69 -5.72 16.91 15.36
N ASP A 70 -6.89 17.15 14.76
CA ASP A 70 -7.44 18.50 14.59
C ASP A 70 -7.85 19.17 15.91
N ARG A 71 -8.20 18.37 16.93
CA ARG A 71 -8.68 18.83 18.24
C ARG A 71 -7.60 18.82 19.31
N THR A 72 -6.53 18.09 19.09
CA THR A 72 -5.43 17.95 20.05
C THR A 72 -4.39 19.04 19.81
N TRP A 73 -3.90 19.61 20.90
CA TRP A 73 -2.72 20.46 20.86
C TRP A 73 -1.80 20.11 22.04
N THR A 74 -0.54 19.85 21.74
CA THR A 74 0.48 19.57 22.76
C THR A 74 1.69 20.48 22.57
N ARG A 75 2.62 20.45 23.51
CA ARG A 75 3.91 21.17 23.39
C ARG A 75 4.74 20.78 22.15
N PHE A 76 4.45 19.61 21.55
CA PHE A 76 5.13 19.12 20.34
C PHE A 76 4.37 19.46 19.05
N GLY A 77 3.18 20.00 19.17
CA GLY A 77 2.26 20.25 18.06
C GLY A 77 0.99 19.42 18.16
N ARG A 78 0.22 19.38 17.07
CA ARG A 78 -1.04 18.63 17.00
C ARG A 78 -0.92 17.31 16.20
N ARG A 79 -0.03 17.25 15.20
CA ARG A 79 0.18 16.10 14.31
C ARG A 79 1.28 15.17 14.82
N ILE A 80 2.38 15.73 15.31
CA ILE A 80 3.57 14.99 15.74
C ILE A 80 3.28 13.95 16.83
N PRO A 81 2.43 14.18 17.87
CA PRO A 81 2.15 13.13 18.84
C PRO A 81 1.53 11.87 18.27
N TYR A 82 0.62 12.00 17.29
CA TYR A 82 -0.01 10.86 16.63
C TYR A 82 0.96 10.13 15.71
N LEU A 83 1.78 10.90 14.98
CA LEU A 83 2.87 10.36 14.17
C LEU A 83 3.82 9.51 15.01
N PHE A 84 4.28 10.05 16.15
CA PHE A 84 5.23 9.38 17.02
C PHE A 84 4.61 8.14 17.68
N ALA A 85 3.39 8.24 18.19
CA ALA A 85 2.68 7.11 18.80
C ALA A 85 2.44 5.99 17.80
N GLY A 86 1.99 6.32 16.58
CA GLY A 86 1.83 5.34 15.49
C GLY A 86 3.14 4.65 15.13
N ALA A 87 4.22 5.42 14.97
CA ALA A 87 5.54 4.86 14.66
C ALA A 87 6.07 3.95 15.76
N LEU A 88 5.88 4.32 17.03
CA LEU A 88 6.33 3.51 18.18
C LEU A 88 5.62 2.16 18.23
N VAL A 89 4.30 2.14 18.04
CA VAL A 89 3.54 0.88 17.97
C VAL A 89 3.96 0.07 16.73
N ALA A 90 4.13 0.71 15.57
CA ALA A 90 4.58 0.03 14.35
C ALA A 90 5.93 -0.66 14.55
N VAL A 91 6.89 0.01 15.18
CA VAL A 91 8.22 -0.56 15.51
C VAL A 91 8.11 -1.81 16.38
N CYS A 92 7.31 -1.75 17.45
CA CYS A 92 7.10 -2.91 18.32
C CYS A 92 6.51 -4.09 17.52
N VAL A 93 5.51 -3.83 16.70
CA VAL A 93 4.85 -4.87 15.92
C VAL A 93 5.73 -5.40 14.79
N MET A 94 6.53 -4.56 14.15
CA MET A 94 7.53 -4.99 13.15
C MET A 94 8.57 -5.94 13.75
N CYS A 95 8.87 -5.80 15.04
CA CYS A 95 9.74 -6.75 15.74
C CYS A 95 9.01 -8.04 16.13
N LEU A 96 7.70 -8.02 16.35
CA LEU A 96 6.93 -9.18 16.81
C LEU A 96 6.42 -10.05 15.65
N LEU A 97 5.87 -9.43 14.60
CA LEU A 97 5.21 -10.13 13.50
C LEU A 97 6.08 -11.20 12.82
N PRO A 98 7.31 -10.92 12.40
CA PRO A 98 8.14 -11.92 11.73
C PRO A 98 8.63 -13.04 12.68
N ASN A 99 8.48 -12.88 13.99
CA ASN A 99 8.82 -13.90 14.99
C ASN A 99 7.63 -14.80 15.37
N ALA A 100 6.47 -14.66 14.74
CA ALA A 100 5.26 -15.40 15.09
C ALA A 100 5.48 -16.94 15.15
N GLY A 101 6.30 -17.49 14.24
CA GLY A 101 6.65 -18.93 14.22
C GLY A 101 7.70 -19.35 15.26
N SER A 102 8.44 -18.41 15.85
CA SER A 102 9.57 -18.71 16.75
C SER A 102 9.18 -18.81 18.23
N PHE A 103 7.95 -18.47 18.59
CA PHE A 103 7.51 -18.46 20.00
C PHE A 103 7.04 -19.83 20.53
N GLY A 104 7.27 -20.92 19.80
CA GLY A 104 6.85 -22.26 20.21
C GLY A 104 5.33 -22.46 20.27
N MET A 105 4.56 -21.62 19.60
CA MET A 105 3.11 -21.70 19.51
C MET A 105 2.69 -22.79 18.52
N THR A 106 1.47 -23.30 18.68
CA THR A 106 0.85 -24.11 17.63
C THR A 106 0.63 -23.27 16.37
N VAL A 107 0.58 -23.92 15.20
CA VAL A 107 0.33 -23.23 13.91
C VAL A 107 -0.89 -22.32 13.99
N SER A 108 -1.99 -22.79 14.54
CA SER A 108 -3.21 -22.00 14.70
C SER A 108 -2.98 -20.77 15.59
N ALA A 109 -2.25 -20.92 16.70
CA ALA A 109 -1.95 -19.81 17.60
C ALA A 109 -1.00 -18.80 16.94
N ALA A 110 0.02 -19.25 16.20
CA ALA A 110 0.94 -18.42 15.44
C ALA A 110 0.20 -17.61 14.35
N MET A 111 -0.76 -18.24 13.67
CA MET A 111 -1.62 -17.58 12.68
C MET A 111 -2.49 -16.47 13.30
N VAL A 112 -3.13 -16.75 14.44
CA VAL A 112 -3.94 -15.74 15.16
C VAL A 112 -3.07 -14.61 15.67
N PHE A 113 -1.90 -14.92 16.23
CA PHE A 113 -0.94 -13.93 16.67
C PHE A 113 -0.45 -13.05 15.51
N GLY A 114 -0.12 -13.65 14.36
CA GLY A 114 0.27 -12.95 13.14
C GLY A 114 -0.85 -12.02 12.64
N LEU A 115 -2.10 -12.49 12.65
CA LEU A 115 -3.27 -11.71 12.25
C LEU A 115 -3.49 -10.49 13.16
N ILE A 116 -3.43 -10.68 14.47
CA ILE A 116 -3.54 -9.59 15.46
C ILE A 116 -2.38 -8.59 15.27
N SER A 117 -1.16 -9.10 15.11
CA SER A 117 0.03 -8.27 14.86
C SER A 117 -0.12 -7.46 13.56
N LEU A 118 -0.61 -8.09 12.49
CA LEU A 118 -0.87 -7.40 11.22
C LEU A 118 -1.91 -6.28 11.39
N MET A 119 -2.99 -6.53 12.12
CA MET A 119 -4.02 -5.52 12.41
C MET A 119 -3.42 -4.31 13.16
N PHE A 120 -2.57 -4.55 14.17
CA PHE A 120 -1.88 -3.47 14.87
C PHE A 120 -0.87 -2.75 13.99
N LEU A 121 -0.15 -3.47 13.12
CA LEU A 121 0.78 -2.87 12.17
C LEU A 121 0.07 -1.93 11.20
N ASP A 122 -1.02 -2.38 10.58
CA ASP A 122 -1.82 -1.56 9.67
C ASP A 122 -2.40 -0.33 10.36
N THR A 123 -2.96 -0.52 11.55
CA THR A 123 -3.51 0.57 12.35
C THR A 123 -2.44 1.61 12.66
N SER A 124 -1.27 1.17 13.09
CA SER A 124 -0.18 2.07 13.49
C SER A 124 0.50 2.76 12.31
N ILE A 125 0.68 2.06 11.17
CA ILE A 125 1.17 2.67 9.93
C ILE A 125 0.18 3.74 9.45
N ASN A 126 -1.12 3.46 9.40
CA ASN A 126 -2.13 4.44 9.00
C ASN A 126 -2.21 5.61 9.96
N MET A 127 -2.04 5.37 11.27
CA MET A 127 -1.95 6.41 12.29
C MET A 127 -0.75 7.32 12.09
N ALA A 128 0.42 6.79 11.71
CA ALA A 128 1.62 7.55 11.41
C ALA A 128 1.54 8.28 10.06
N MET A 129 0.94 7.66 9.04
CA MET A 129 0.84 8.16 7.68
C MET A 129 -0.03 9.41 7.54
N GLN A 130 -1.15 9.46 8.26
CA GLN A 130 -2.12 10.53 8.15
C GLN A 130 -1.56 11.92 8.53
N PRO A 131 -0.80 12.07 9.63
CA PRO A 131 -0.15 13.34 9.97
C PRO A 131 0.77 13.87 8.87
N PHE A 132 1.54 13.02 8.18
CA PHE A 132 2.42 13.47 7.09
C PHE A 132 1.64 14.10 5.94
N LYS A 133 0.54 13.49 5.53
CA LYS A 133 -0.33 14.04 4.48
C LYS A 133 -0.90 15.39 4.86
N MET A 134 -1.22 15.58 6.15
CA MET A 134 -1.83 16.79 6.67
C MET A 134 -0.82 17.91 6.93
N MET A 135 0.39 17.60 7.41
CA MET A 135 1.41 18.61 7.73
C MET A 135 1.82 19.46 6.51
N VAL A 136 1.90 18.86 5.32
CA VAL A 136 2.16 19.63 4.09
C VAL A 136 1.02 20.63 3.83
N GLY A 137 -0.23 20.21 3.99
CA GLY A 137 -1.39 21.09 3.85
C GLY A 137 -1.45 22.21 4.89
N ASP A 138 -1.03 21.90 6.13
CA ASP A 138 -1.11 22.81 7.29
C ASP A 138 0.01 23.85 7.31
N MET A 139 1.22 23.49 6.85
CA MET A 139 2.44 24.28 7.08
C MET A 139 3.01 24.92 5.82
N VAL A 140 2.62 24.46 4.63
CA VAL A 140 3.20 24.92 3.36
C VAL A 140 2.24 25.84 2.61
N ASN A 141 2.75 26.97 2.12
CA ASN A 141 1.96 27.90 1.33
C ASN A 141 1.61 27.33 -0.07
N GLU A 142 0.57 27.88 -0.70
CA GLU A 142 0.05 27.38 -1.99
C GLU A 142 1.10 27.32 -3.10
N LYS A 143 2.06 28.28 -3.11
CA LYS A 143 3.11 28.34 -4.15
C LYS A 143 4.11 27.17 -4.04
N GLN A 144 4.36 26.70 -2.83
CA GLN A 144 5.36 25.66 -2.55
C GLN A 144 4.75 24.27 -2.35
N LYS A 145 3.41 24.14 -2.27
CA LYS A 145 2.74 22.84 -2.09
C LYS A 145 3.14 21.82 -3.14
N GLY A 146 3.25 22.24 -4.41
CA GLY A 146 3.70 21.36 -5.49
C GLY A 146 5.07 20.75 -5.22
N LEU A 147 6.05 21.58 -4.82
CA LEU A 147 7.40 21.13 -4.47
C LEU A 147 7.39 20.24 -3.22
N ALA A 148 6.62 20.59 -2.18
CA ALA A 148 6.52 19.82 -0.96
C ALA A 148 5.94 18.41 -1.20
N TYR A 149 4.88 18.30 -1.99
CA TYR A 149 4.31 17.00 -2.37
C TYR A 149 5.24 16.19 -3.29
N SER A 150 6.03 16.85 -4.13
CA SER A 150 7.06 16.17 -4.94
C SER A 150 8.15 15.56 -4.06
N ILE A 151 8.64 16.32 -3.07
CA ILE A 151 9.60 15.82 -2.07
C ILE A 151 8.99 14.64 -1.28
N GLN A 152 7.74 14.76 -0.85
CA GLN A 152 7.04 13.70 -0.13
C GLN A 152 6.91 12.44 -0.99
N SER A 153 6.54 12.59 -2.27
CA SER A 153 6.44 11.47 -3.21
C SER A 153 7.79 10.81 -3.47
N PHE A 154 8.86 11.59 -3.60
CA PHE A 154 10.23 11.07 -3.74
C PHE A 154 10.62 10.23 -2.52
N LEU A 155 10.44 10.75 -1.31
CA LEU A 155 10.77 10.05 -0.07
C LEU A 155 9.92 8.78 0.12
N CYS A 156 8.65 8.84 -0.26
CA CYS A 156 7.73 7.69 -0.27
C CYS A 156 8.27 6.57 -1.18
N ASN A 157 8.59 6.90 -2.44
CA ASN A 157 9.07 5.90 -3.39
C ASN A 157 10.47 5.37 -3.02
N ALA A 158 11.36 6.23 -2.53
CA ALA A 158 12.68 5.81 -2.06
C ALA A 158 12.59 4.87 -0.84
N GLY A 159 11.67 5.15 0.10
CA GLY A 159 11.41 4.28 1.23
C GLY A 159 10.84 2.93 0.81
N SER A 160 9.88 2.93 -0.12
CA SER A 160 9.30 1.69 -0.66
C SER A 160 10.36 0.85 -1.37
N LEU A 161 11.19 1.47 -2.19
CA LEU A 161 12.29 0.79 -2.90
C LEU A 161 13.26 0.12 -1.90
N ALA A 162 13.69 0.85 -0.87
CA ALA A 162 14.56 0.31 0.16
C ALA A 162 13.91 -0.89 0.88
N GLY A 163 12.64 -0.75 1.31
CA GLY A 163 11.92 -1.80 2.00
C GLY A 163 11.74 -3.06 1.16
N TYR A 164 11.45 -2.93 -0.12
CA TYR A 164 11.31 -4.08 -1.03
C TYR A 164 12.62 -4.85 -1.22
N LEU A 165 13.75 -4.17 -1.21
CA LEU A 165 15.05 -4.79 -1.47
C LEU A 165 15.71 -5.40 -0.23
N PHE A 166 15.30 -5.06 0.98
CA PHE A 166 15.98 -5.51 2.21
C PHE A 166 16.11 -7.03 2.33
N PRO A 167 15.07 -7.89 2.15
CA PRO A 167 15.24 -9.33 2.29
C PRO A 167 16.27 -9.89 1.29
N PHE A 168 16.24 -9.40 0.04
CA PHE A 168 17.20 -9.79 -0.98
C PHE A 168 18.64 -9.35 -0.61
N ILE A 169 18.82 -8.11 -0.17
CA ILE A 169 20.14 -7.58 0.23
C ILE A 169 20.69 -8.41 1.38
N PHE A 170 19.90 -8.73 2.40
CA PHE A 170 20.35 -9.50 3.55
C PHE A 170 20.68 -10.95 3.18
N ALA A 171 19.90 -11.58 2.32
CA ALA A 171 20.23 -12.89 1.78
C ALA A 171 21.54 -12.86 0.96
N ALA A 172 21.74 -11.82 0.14
CA ALA A 172 22.94 -11.65 -0.68
C ALA A 172 24.22 -11.44 0.13
N ILE A 173 24.14 -10.81 1.30
CA ILE A 173 25.30 -10.65 2.21
C ILE A 173 25.52 -11.85 3.16
N GLY A 174 24.77 -12.94 2.97
CA GLY A 174 24.97 -14.21 3.67
C GLY A 174 24.12 -14.44 4.92
N ILE A 175 23.09 -13.61 5.18
CA ILE A 175 22.09 -13.89 6.23
C ILE A 175 21.21 -15.03 5.74
N SER A 176 20.93 -16.01 6.65
CA SER A 176 20.19 -17.21 6.30
C SER A 176 18.81 -16.88 5.71
N ASN A 177 18.55 -17.45 4.53
CA ASN A 177 17.24 -17.38 3.86
C ASN A 177 16.45 -18.69 4.01
N ILE A 178 16.96 -19.63 4.80
CA ILE A 178 16.35 -20.92 5.12
C ILE A 178 16.14 -20.98 6.62
N ALA A 179 14.98 -21.44 7.06
CA ALA A 179 14.62 -21.58 8.46
C ALA A 179 14.00 -22.96 8.74
N PRO A 180 13.91 -23.38 10.01
CA PRO A 180 13.13 -24.55 10.42
C PRO A 180 11.67 -24.43 10.00
N LYS A 181 10.95 -25.55 10.07
CA LYS A 181 9.52 -25.61 9.73
C LYS A 181 8.73 -24.57 10.53
N ASP A 182 7.81 -23.88 9.83
CA ASP A 182 6.91 -22.86 10.37
C ASP A 182 7.61 -21.62 10.96
N VAL A 183 8.91 -21.44 10.69
CA VAL A 183 9.72 -20.28 11.12
C VAL A 183 10.08 -19.42 9.91
N ILE A 184 10.00 -18.10 10.09
CA ILE A 184 10.37 -17.12 9.06
C ILE A 184 11.89 -17.03 8.95
N PRO A 185 12.48 -16.95 7.75
CA PRO A 185 13.92 -16.81 7.58
C PRO A 185 14.51 -15.54 8.20
N ASP A 186 15.74 -15.63 8.69
CA ASP A 186 16.46 -14.51 9.32
C ASP A 186 16.59 -13.29 8.40
N SER A 187 16.76 -13.50 7.10
CA SER A 187 16.82 -12.42 6.10
C SER A 187 15.58 -11.53 6.14
N VAL A 188 14.39 -12.12 6.34
CA VAL A 188 13.13 -11.40 6.49
C VAL A 188 13.04 -10.75 7.87
N ILE A 189 13.36 -11.50 8.94
CA ILE A 189 13.32 -11.01 10.33
C ILE A 189 14.18 -9.77 10.48
N TYR A 190 15.44 -9.82 10.04
CA TYR A 190 16.35 -8.67 10.10
C TYR A 190 15.92 -7.52 9.21
N SER A 191 15.24 -7.79 8.08
CA SER A 191 14.66 -6.73 7.25
C SER A 191 13.62 -5.91 8.02
N PHE A 192 12.77 -6.59 8.78
CA PHE A 192 11.79 -5.93 9.63
C PHE A 192 12.45 -5.16 10.79
N TYR A 193 13.51 -5.71 11.42
CA TYR A 193 14.23 -5.04 12.51
C TYR A 193 14.93 -3.77 12.03
N ILE A 194 15.65 -3.83 10.92
CA ILE A 194 16.31 -2.66 10.35
C ILE A 194 15.30 -1.66 9.82
N GLY A 195 14.22 -2.12 9.18
CA GLY A 195 13.11 -1.27 8.78
C GLY A 195 12.48 -0.54 9.97
N ALA A 196 12.26 -1.23 11.08
CA ALA A 196 11.76 -0.65 12.33
C ALA A 196 12.72 0.40 12.92
N LEU A 197 14.03 0.11 12.94
CA LEU A 197 15.05 1.05 13.38
C LEU A 197 15.06 2.31 12.51
N ILE A 198 15.04 2.17 11.19
CA ILE A 198 15.02 3.31 10.28
C ILE A 198 13.71 4.11 10.46
N LEU A 199 12.56 3.44 10.59
CA LEU A 199 11.28 4.09 10.84
C LEU A 199 11.36 5.02 12.06
N ILE A 200 11.79 4.48 13.20
CA ILE A 200 11.81 5.28 14.45
C ILE A 200 12.82 6.42 14.36
N LEU A 201 14.00 6.20 13.77
CA LEU A 201 15.01 7.25 13.60
C LEU A 201 14.51 8.37 12.68
N CYS A 202 13.85 8.05 11.57
CA CYS A 202 13.25 9.02 10.67
C CYS A 202 12.14 9.82 11.34
N VAL A 203 11.31 9.18 12.14
CA VAL A 203 10.21 9.84 12.88
C VAL A 203 10.76 10.72 13.99
N ILE A 204 11.77 10.27 14.75
CA ILE A 204 12.46 11.10 15.75
C ILE A 204 13.07 12.34 15.11
N TYR A 205 13.77 12.15 13.97
CA TYR A 205 14.36 13.27 13.21
C TYR A 205 13.29 14.29 12.80
N THR A 206 12.20 13.85 12.17
CA THR A 206 11.12 14.75 11.78
C THR A 206 10.50 15.45 12.98
N SER A 207 10.22 14.71 14.05
CA SER A 207 9.61 15.26 15.29
C SER A 207 10.50 16.30 15.97
N ALA A 208 11.82 16.15 15.87
CA ALA A 208 12.78 17.09 16.44
C ALA A 208 12.99 18.35 15.57
N LYS A 209 12.91 18.21 14.24
CA LYS A 209 13.19 19.31 13.29
C LYS A 209 11.96 20.12 12.89
N VAL A 210 10.76 19.51 12.94
CA VAL A 210 9.51 20.18 12.55
C VAL A 210 8.86 20.80 13.79
N LYS A 211 8.59 22.10 13.69
CA LYS A 211 7.80 22.85 14.67
C LYS A 211 6.51 23.28 14.01
N GLU A 212 5.39 22.72 14.43
CA GLU A 212 4.07 23.10 13.97
C GLU A 212 3.70 24.49 14.45
N PHE A 213 2.85 25.20 13.68
CA PHE A 213 2.38 26.54 14.07
C PHE A 213 1.56 26.47 15.36
N PRO A 214 1.79 27.38 16.35
CA PRO A 214 0.91 27.52 17.50
C PRO A 214 -0.55 27.74 17.10
N PRO A 215 -1.54 27.41 17.96
CA PRO A 215 -2.96 27.49 17.61
C PRO A 215 -3.39 28.87 17.10
N GLU A 216 -2.88 29.93 17.68
CA GLU A 216 -3.18 31.30 17.29
C GLU A 216 -2.65 31.66 15.91
N GLU A 217 -1.40 31.28 15.62
CA GLU A 217 -0.80 31.47 14.30
C GLU A 217 -1.51 30.62 13.25
N TYR A 218 -1.80 29.37 13.58
CA TYR A 218 -2.54 28.47 12.71
C TYR A 218 -3.91 29.04 12.33
N ALA A 219 -4.68 29.53 13.31
CA ALA A 219 -5.98 30.17 13.09
C ALA A 219 -5.85 31.41 12.20
N THR A 220 -4.80 32.22 12.40
CA THR A 220 -4.53 33.42 11.61
C THR A 220 -4.20 33.09 10.14
N TYR A 221 -3.39 32.04 9.89
CA TYR A 221 -3.02 31.62 8.53
C TYR A 221 -4.17 30.97 7.78
N HIS A 222 -5.02 30.19 8.47
CA HIS A 222 -6.12 29.43 7.86
C HIS A 222 -7.48 30.16 7.95
N GLY A 223 -7.53 31.38 8.53
CA GLY A 223 -8.74 32.18 8.62
C GLY A 223 -9.85 31.54 9.46
N ILE A 224 -9.46 30.75 10.47
CA ILE A 224 -10.41 30.10 11.37
C ILE A 224 -10.90 31.15 12.36
N THR A 225 -12.09 31.69 12.17
CA THR A 225 -12.80 32.47 13.16
C THR A 225 -13.58 31.54 14.09
N HIS A 226 -13.73 31.92 15.37
CA HIS A 226 -14.44 31.14 16.39
C HIS A 226 -15.89 30.81 16.06
N GLU A 227 -16.45 31.43 15.03
CA GLU A 227 -17.84 31.27 14.58
C GLU A 227 -18.05 30.24 13.47
N SER A 228 -17.00 29.67 12.87
CA SER A 228 -17.19 28.60 11.90
C SER A 228 -17.53 27.27 12.61
N LYS A 229 -18.69 27.23 13.29
CA LYS A 229 -19.34 25.96 13.64
C LYS A 229 -19.52 25.21 12.32
N LYS A 230 -18.69 24.19 12.10
CA LYS A 230 -18.84 23.27 10.99
C LYS A 230 -20.29 22.78 10.97
N GLU A 231 -21.08 23.19 9.97
CA GLU A 231 -22.34 22.53 9.68
C GLU A 231 -22.05 21.02 9.66
N LYS A 232 -22.83 20.26 10.42
CA LYS A 232 -22.75 18.80 10.41
C LYS A 232 -23.16 18.32 9.02
N THR A 233 -22.20 18.27 8.10
CA THR A 233 -22.42 17.83 6.74
C THR A 233 -22.77 16.34 6.76
N ASN A 234 -23.98 16.01 6.35
CA ASN A 234 -24.39 14.62 6.28
C ASN A 234 -23.68 13.95 5.10
N MET A 235 -22.64 13.15 5.40
CA MET A 235 -21.82 12.46 4.41
C MET A 235 -22.66 11.61 3.43
N PHE A 236 -23.72 10.98 3.91
CA PHE A 236 -24.59 10.17 3.05
C PHE A 236 -25.33 11.03 2.02
N LYS A 237 -25.83 12.21 2.41
CA LYS A 237 -26.44 13.15 1.47
C LYS A 237 -25.44 13.67 0.42
N LEU A 238 -24.19 13.90 0.81
CA LEU A 238 -23.15 14.29 -0.13
C LEU A 238 -22.83 13.17 -1.11
N LEU A 239 -22.73 11.92 -0.64
CA LEU A 239 -22.47 10.78 -1.50
C LEU A 239 -23.57 10.60 -2.56
N VAL A 240 -24.84 10.68 -2.17
CA VAL A 240 -25.98 10.58 -3.11
C VAL A 240 -25.97 11.73 -4.12
N LYS A 241 -25.54 12.94 -3.72
CA LYS A 241 -25.43 14.12 -4.59
C LYS A 241 -24.10 14.23 -5.33
N ALA A 242 -23.21 13.23 -5.19
CA ALA A 242 -21.89 13.25 -5.82
C ALA A 242 -22.00 13.37 -7.35
N PRO A 243 -21.14 14.16 -8.01
CA PRO A 243 -21.15 14.34 -9.44
C PRO A 243 -20.93 13.00 -10.17
N LYS A 244 -21.43 12.88 -11.40
CA LYS A 244 -21.26 11.66 -12.21
C LYS A 244 -19.81 11.25 -12.34
N ALA A 245 -18.88 12.20 -12.42
CA ALA A 245 -17.44 11.93 -12.45
C ALA A 245 -16.96 11.14 -11.23
N PHE A 246 -17.50 11.39 -10.03
CA PHE A 246 -17.16 10.65 -8.81
C PHE A 246 -17.42 9.14 -8.98
N TRP A 247 -18.58 8.78 -9.50
CA TRP A 247 -18.99 7.38 -9.68
C TRP A 247 -18.28 6.71 -10.87
N THR A 248 -18.10 7.42 -11.99
CA THR A 248 -17.43 6.85 -13.16
C THR A 248 -15.93 6.64 -12.92
N VAL A 249 -15.27 7.58 -12.25
CA VAL A 249 -13.87 7.42 -11.83
C VAL A 249 -13.76 6.34 -10.74
N GLY A 250 -14.73 6.31 -9.80
CA GLY A 250 -14.81 5.26 -8.78
C GLY A 250 -14.94 3.86 -9.36
N LEU A 251 -15.68 3.70 -10.46
CA LEU A 251 -15.81 2.42 -11.17
C LEU A 251 -14.47 1.96 -11.76
N VAL A 252 -13.71 2.87 -12.38
CA VAL A 252 -12.35 2.55 -12.88
C VAL A 252 -11.46 2.14 -11.72
N GLN A 253 -11.49 2.90 -10.63
CA GLN A 253 -10.72 2.62 -9.41
C GLN A 253 -11.07 1.26 -8.80
N PHE A 254 -12.34 0.83 -8.91
CA PHE A 254 -12.77 -0.48 -8.43
C PHE A 254 -11.95 -1.60 -9.08
N PHE A 255 -11.85 -1.60 -10.40
CA PHE A 255 -11.09 -2.62 -11.13
C PHE A 255 -9.57 -2.50 -10.86
N CYS A 256 -9.04 -1.27 -10.81
CA CYS A 256 -7.62 -1.04 -10.55
C CYS A 256 -7.21 -1.59 -9.18
N TRP A 257 -7.89 -1.20 -8.11
CA TRP A 257 -7.51 -1.61 -6.75
C TRP A 257 -7.77 -3.08 -6.47
N ALA A 258 -8.79 -3.67 -7.11
CA ALA A 258 -9.00 -5.11 -7.05
C ALA A 258 -7.86 -5.88 -7.74
N ALA A 259 -7.36 -5.39 -8.87
CA ALA A 259 -6.23 -5.99 -9.58
C ALA A 259 -4.94 -5.95 -8.73
N PHE A 260 -4.61 -4.81 -8.13
CA PHE A 260 -3.42 -4.70 -7.28
C PHE A 260 -3.55 -5.48 -5.98
N MET A 261 -4.75 -5.67 -5.45
CA MET A 261 -4.96 -6.56 -4.31
C MET A 261 -4.58 -8.01 -4.66
N PHE A 262 -4.95 -8.49 -5.84
CA PHE A 262 -4.52 -9.81 -6.30
C PHE A 262 -3.01 -9.88 -6.52
N MET A 263 -2.37 -8.81 -7.00
CA MET A 263 -0.91 -8.75 -7.08
C MET A 263 -0.26 -9.00 -5.74
N TRP A 264 -0.61 -8.24 -4.72
CA TRP A 264 0.01 -8.39 -3.39
C TRP A 264 -0.25 -9.74 -2.76
N THR A 265 -1.42 -10.33 -3.01
CA THR A 265 -1.81 -11.61 -2.42
C THR A 265 -1.11 -12.78 -3.10
N TYR A 266 -1.07 -12.82 -4.43
CA TYR A 266 -0.77 -14.04 -5.18
C TYR A 266 0.55 -14.02 -5.96
N THR A 267 1.31 -12.92 -5.97
CA THR A 267 2.59 -12.87 -6.70
C THR A 267 3.61 -13.84 -6.12
N ASN A 268 3.65 -14.01 -4.78
CA ASN A 268 4.64 -14.89 -4.15
C ASN A 268 4.46 -16.35 -4.59
N GLY A 269 3.27 -16.91 -4.48
CA GLY A 269 2.99 -18.28 -4.91
C GLY A 269 3.15 -18.46 -6.43
N THR A 270 2.78 -17.44 -7.23
CA THR A 270 3.00 -17.46 -8.68
C THR A 270 4.48 -17.55 -9.02
N VAL A 271 5.33 -16.70 -8.45
CA VAL A 271 6.78 -16.70 -8.72
C VAL A 271 7.41 -17.99 -8.21
N ALA A 272 7.01 -18.45 -7.02
CA ALA A 272 7.51 -19.68 -6.42
C ALA A 272 7.23 -20.91 -7.31
N LEU A 273 5.99 -21.03 -7.81
CA LEU A 273 5.60 -22.19 -8.63
C LEU A 273 6.13 -22.07 -10.06
N ASN A 274 5.90 -20.94 -10.71
CA ASN A 274 6.08 -20.84 -12.18
C ASN A 274 7.51 -20.46 -12.60
N VAL A 275 8.32 -19.93 -11.69
CA VAL A 275 9.66 -19.42 -12.01
C VAL A 275 10.77 -20.20 -11.28
N PHE A 276 10.52 -20.57 -10.03
CA PHE A 276 11.49 -21.27 -9.21
C PHE A 276 11.20 -22.76 -9.02
N ASP A 277 10.17 -23.31 -9.66
CA ASP A 277 9.81 -24.74 -9.63
C ASP A 277 9.79 -25.28 -8.19
N THR A 278 9.15 -24.52 -7.28
CA THR A 278 9.09 -24.88 -5.85
C THR A 278 8.49 -26.26 -5.66
N PRO A 279 9.12 -27.16 -4.89
CA PRO A 279 8.58 -28.48 -4.60
C PRO A 279 7.17 -28.42 -4.01
N VAL A 280 6.39 -29.46 -4.30
CA VAL A 280 5.01 -29.59 -3.87
C VAL A 280 4.92 -30.67 -2.81
N ILE A 281 4.21 -30.41 -1.72
CA ILE A 281 3.98 -31.36 -0.65
C ILE A 281 2.47 -31.57 -0.42
N THR A 282 2.16 -32.76 0.10
CA THR A 282 0.79 -33.06 0.52
C THR A 282 0.70 -32.89 2.04
N THR A 283 -0.19 -32.01 2.48
CA THR A 283 -0.44 -31.75 3.91
C THR A 283 -1.85 -32.19 4.27
N MET A 284 -2.02 -32.67 5.50
CA MET A 284 -3.34 -33.00 6.07
C MET A 284 -3.80 -31.85 6.96
N THR A 285 -4.85 -31.16 6.55
CA THR A 285 -5.44 -30.08 7.35
C THR A 285 -6.90 -30.42 7.63
N ASN A 286 -7.26 -30.56 8.90
CA ASN A 286 -8.62 -30.93 9.34
C ASN A 286 -9.19 -32.20 8.67
N GLY A 287 -8.33 -33.21 8.44
CA GLY A 287 -8.72 -34.47 7.79
C GLY A 287 -8.87 -34.39 6.27
N VAL A 288 -8.55 -33.25 5.66
CA VAL A 288 -8.56 -33.08 4.20
C VAL A 288 -7.12 -33.04 3.71
N SER A 289 -6.78 -33.90 2.74
CA SER A 289 -5.49 -33.88 2.04
C SER A 289 -5.45 -32.69 1.08
N ARG A 290 -4.41 -31.87 1.20
CA ARG A 290 -4.19 -30.70 0.33
C ARG A 290 -2.78 -30.73 -0.25
N VAL A 291 -2.69 -30.35 -1.49
CA VAL A 291 -1.42 -30.21 -2.22
C VAL A 291 -1.02 -28.73 -2.20
N VAL A 292 0.11 -28.44 -1.57
CA VAL A 292 0.59 -27.05 -1.37
C VAL A 292 2.08 -26.96 -1.71
N LEU A 293 2.56 -25.75 -1.92
CA LEU A 293 3.99 -25.50 -2.11
C LEU A 293 4.78 -25.79 -0.81
N ASP A 294 5.96 -26.36 -0.94
CA ASP A 294 6.89 -26.51 0.19
C ASP A 294 7.51 -25.16 0.54
N THR A 295 6.90 -24.49 1.51
CA THR A 295 7.32 -23.17 2.00
C THR A 295 8.66 -23.18 2.72
N GLN A 296 9.21 -24.38 3.06
CA GLN A 296 10.51 -24.53 3.68
C GLN A 296 11.63 -24.69 2.65
N SER A 297 11.29 -24.92 1.39
CA SER A 297 12.26 -25.07 0.33
C SER A 297 13.04 -23.77 0.05
N ALA A 298 14.33 -23.92 -0.31
CA ALA A 298 15.15 -22.78 -0.72
C ALA A 298 14.55 -22.02 -1.91
N GLN A 299 13.90 -22.75 -2.83
CA GLN A 299 13.22 -22.19 -4.00
C GLN A 299 12.09 -21.23 -3.59
N TYR A 300 11.23 -21.63 -2.64
CA TYR A 300 10.15 -20.77 -2.14
C TYR A 300 10.69 -19.50 -1.49
N GLN A 301 11.71 -19.63 -0.67
CA GLN A 301 12.29 -18.50 0.04
C GLN A 301 13.02 -17.53 -0.92
N THR A 302 13.72 -18.07 -1.92
CA THR A 302 14.33 -17.26 -3.00
C THR A 302 13.24 -16.54 -3.82
N ALA A 303 12.13 -17.21 -4.13
CA ALA A 303 11.00 -16.58 -4.81
C ALA A 303 10.46 -15.38 -4.02
N GLY A 304 10.35 -15.49 -2.69
CA GLY A 304 9.93 -14.38 -1.83
C GLY A 304 10.85 -13.17 -1.91
N ASP A 305 12.17 -13.37 -1.98
CA ASP A 305 13.13 -12.27 -2.17
C ASP A 305 12.97 -11.62 -3.54
N TRP A 306 12.73 -12.42 -4.60
CA TRP A 306 12.47 -11.93 -5.95
C TRP A 306 11.16 -11.15 -6.07
N VAL A 307 10.14 -11.46 -5.28
CA VAL A 307 8.92 -10.62 -5.21
C VAL A 307 9.27 -9.20 -4.78
N GLY A 308 10.14 -9.02 -3.80
CA GLY A 308 10.63 -7.69 -3.40
C GLY A 308 11.33 -6.97 -4.55
N ILE A 309 12.22 -7.66 -5.29
CA ILE A 309 12.89 -7.10 -6.48
C ILE A 309 11.86 -6.69 -7.55
N LEU A 310 10.89 -7.54 -7.83
CA LEU A 310 9.84 -7.27 -8.83
C LEU A 310 8.99 -6.06 -8.44
N PHE A 311 8.64 -5.91 -7.19
CA PHE A 311 7.92 -4.72 -6.70
C PHE A 311 8.79 -3.47 -6.74
N ALA A 312 10.10 -3.59 -6.52
CA ALA A 312 11.04 -2.48 -6.72
C ALA A 312 11.12 -2.07 -8.20
N VAL A 313 11.16 -3.02 -9.12
CA VAL A 313 11.12 -2.78 -10.58
C VAL A 313 9.81 -2.12 -10.98
N GLN A 314 8.68 -2.58 -10.44
CA GLN A 314 7.37 -1.96 -10.65
C GLN A 314 7.35 -0.50 -10.16
N ALA A 315 7.94 -0.21 -8.99
CA ALA A 315 8.03 1.15 -8.47
C ALA A 315 8.89 2.05 -9.38
N ILE A 316 10.03 1.55 -9.89
CA ILE A 316 10.87 2.26 -10.85
C ILE A 316 10.09 2.54 -12.15
N GLY A 317 9.41 1.53 -12.70
CA GLY A 317 8.55 1.69 -13.88
C GLY A 317 7.47 2.75 -13.67
N SER A 318 6.86 2.78 -12.49
CA SER A 318 5.88 3.79 -12.10
C SER A 318 6.47 5.21 -12.10
N VAL A 319 7.65 5.40 -11.53
CA VAL A 319 8.32 6.72 -11.50
C VAL A 319 8.64 7.19 -12.91
N ILE A 320 9.19 6.31 -13.75
CA ILE A 320 9.49 6.65 -15.15
C ILE A 320 8.19 7.03 -15.89
N TRP A 321 7.14 6.23 -15.77
CA TRP A 321 5.88 6.49 -16.46
C TRP A 321 5.18 7.75 -15.98
N ALA A 322 5.30 8.08 -14.70
CA ALA A 322 4.76 9.31 -14.13
C ALA A 322 5.34 10.58 -14.79
N THR A 323 6.58 10.52 -15.34
CA THR A 323 7.16 11.63 -16.12
C THR A 323 6.61 11.69 -17.55
N ILE A 324 6.12 10.57 -18.08
CA ILE A 324 5.58 10.46 -19.44
C ILE A 324 4.10 10.88 -19.48
N ILE A 325 3.32 10.55 -18.46
CA ILE A 325 1.88 10.86 -18.39
C ILE A 325 1.56 12.33 -18.75
N PRO A 326 2.26 13.35 -18.22
CA PRO A 326 1.99 14.75 -18.54
C PRO A 326 2.25 15.13 -20.01
N MET A 327 3.07 14.34 -20.73
CA MET A 327 3.38 14.58 -22.15
C MET A 327 2.21 14.17 -23.05
N ILE A 328 1.30 13.33 -22.57
CA ILE A 328 0.12 12.90 -23.31
C ILE A 328 -0.98 13.92 -23.08
N GLN A 329 -1.29 14.72 -24.10
CA GLN A 329 -2.28 15.82 -23.99
C GLN A 329 -3.67 15.36 -23.58
N ASN A 330 -4.09 14.17 -24.03
CA ASN A 330 -5.38 13.58 -23.70
C ASN A 330 -5.27 12.71 -22.45
N ARG A 331 -5.78 13.21 -21.30
CA ARG A 331 -5.73 12.51 -20.00
C ARG A 331 -6.43 11.16 -20.02
N LYS A 332 -7.57 11.05 -20.73
CA LYS A 332 -8.26 9.76 -20.87
C LYS A 332 -7.43 8.77 -21.65
N LEU A 333 -6.82 9.19 -22.75
CA LEU A 333 -5.92 8.33 -23.52
C LEU A 333 -4.72 7.89 -22.66
N ALA A 334 -4.12 8.81 -21.90
CA ALA A 334 -3.05 8.49 -20.97
C ALA A 334 -3.49 7.42 -19.95
N TYR A 335 -4.72 7.55 -19.41
CA TYR A 335 -5.26 6.62 -18.45
C TYR A 335 -5.51 5.25 -19.09
N VAL A 336 -6.19 5.20 -20.25
CA VAL A 336 -6.45 3.95 -20.99
C VAL A 336 -5.15 3.24 -21.34
N LEU A 337 -4.17 3.94 -21.92
CA LEU A 337 -2.87 3.35 -22.30
C LEU A 337 -2.17 2.77 -21.08
N SER A 338 -2.13 3.50 -19.97
CA SER A 338 -1.49 3.04 -18.75
C SER A 338 -2.13 1.76 -18.21
N LEU A 339 -3.46 1.69 -18.16
CA LEU A 339 -4.17 0.51 -17.67
C LEU A 339 -4.03 -0.69 -18.62
N VAL A 340 -4.05 -0.47 -19.94
CA VAL A 340 -3.82 -1.52 -20.93
C VAL A 340 -2.40 -2.08 -20.81
N LEU A 341 -1.38 -1.22 -20.68
CA LEU A 341 0.00 -1.66 -20.48
C LEU A 341 0.13 -2.49 -19.20
N GLY A 342 -0.44 -2.04 -18.09
CA GLY A 342 -0.45 -2.81 -16.85
C GLY A 342 -1.21 -4.13 -16.98
N GLY A 343 -2.34 -4.15 -17.70
CA GLY A 343 -3.09 -5.36 -17.99
C GLY A 343 -2.29 -6.38 -18.79
N ILE A 344 -1.60 -5.93 -19.83
CA ILE A 344 -0.65 -6.76 -20.62
C ILE A 344 0.47 -7.25 -19.69
N GLY A 345 1.02 -6.40 -18.82
CA GLY A 345 2.03 -6.78 -17.85
C GLY A 345 1.58 -7.94 -16.96
N PHE A 346 0.39 -7.86 -16.38
CA PHE A 346 -0.15 -8.96 -15.55
C PHE A 346 -0.39 -10.23 -16.34
N ILE A 347 -1.00 -10.15 -17.53
CA ILE A 347 -1.29 -11.33 -18.36
C ILE A 347 0.00 -12.00 -18.86
N SER A 348 1.04 -11.21 -19.17
CA SER A 348 2.32 -11.74 -19.63
C SER A 348 3.03 -12.63 -18.61
N ILE A 349 2.77 -12.46 -17.31
CA ILE A 349 3.35 -13.29 -16.24
C ILE A 349 3.01 -14.78 -16.45
N PHE A 350 1.84 -15.09 -17.01
CA PHE A 350 1.43 -16.47 -17.29
C PHE A 350 2.37 -17.19 -18.28
N PHE A 351 2.98 -16.46 -19.20
CA PHE A 351 3.84 -17.02 -20.25
C PHE A 351 5.34 -16.95 -19.90
N ILE A 352 5.70 -16.27 -18.82
CA ILE A 352 7.10 -16.00 -18.46
C ILE A 352 7.51 -16.87 -17.29
N HIS A 353 8.51 -17.74 -17.53
CA HIS A 353 9.10 -18.64 -16.54
C HIS A 353 10.54 -18.23 -16.15
N ASN A 354 10.99 -17.09 -16.61
CA ASN A 354 12.31 -16.56 -16.32
C ASN A 354 12.23 -15.32 -15.41
N GLN A 355 12.96 -15.34 -14.31
CA GLN A 355 12.94 -14.29 -13.29
C GLN A 355 13.31 -12.90 -13.82
N TYR A 356 14.27 -12.82 -14.76
CA TYR A 356 14.70 -11.53 -15.35
C TYR A 356 13.71 -11.01 -16.39
N ALA A 357 13.08 -11.90 -17.14
CA ALA A 357 12.07 -11.51 -18.10
C ALA A 357 10.82 -10.92 -17.45
N LEU A 358 10.52 -11.30 -16.20
CA LEU A 358 9.45 -10.69 -15.40
C LEU A 358 9.65 -9.19 -15.15
N PHE A 359 10.86 -8.66 -15.26
CA PHE A 359 11.10 -7.22 -15.15
C PHE A 359 10.28 -6.43 -16.17
N ALA A 360 10.16 -6.92 -17.40
CA ALA A 360 9.33 -6.28 -18.40
C ALA A 360 7.85 -6.21 -17.97
N SER A 361 7.31 -7.32 -17.45
CA SER A 361 5.94 -7.38 -16.92
C SER A 361 5.72 -6.37 -15.81
N PHE A 362 6.64 -6.31 -14.83
CA PHE A 362 6.50 -5.43 -13.68
C PHE A 362 6.74 -3.94 -14.01
N ILE A 363 7.56 -3.61 -15.00
CA ILE A 363 7.64 -2.25 -15.54
C ILE A 363 6.28 -1.82 -16.13
N LEU A 364 5.65 -2.68 -16.93
CA LEU A 364 4.33 -2.41 -17.50
C LEU A 364 3.24 -2.26 -16.41
N ILE A 365 3.27 -3.09 -15.37
CA ILE A 365 2.38 -2.96 -14.21
C ILE A 365 2.62 -1.62 -13.50
N GLY A 366 3.87 -1.16 -13.44
CA GLY A 366 4.24 0.15 -12.92
C GLY A 366 3.56 1.31 -13.66
N CYS A 367 3.33 1.19 -14.97
CA CYS A 367 2.59 2.19 -15.74
C CYS A 367 1.15 2.36 -15.24
N ALA A 368 0.45 1.25 -14.97
CA ALA A 368 -0.89 1.32 -14.41
C ALA A 368 -0.88 1.91 -13.00
N TRP A 369 0.10 1.54 -12.17
CA TRP A 369 0.25 2.07 -10.81
C TRP A 369 0.40 3.59 -10.81
N ALA A 370 1.26 4.15 -11.64
CA ALA A 370 1.45 5.60 -11.77
C ALA A 370 0.14 6.31 -12.12
N ALA A 371 -0.58 5.78 -13.11
CA ALA A 371 -1.80 6.40 -13.61
C ALA A 371 -2.96 6.33 -12.59
N MET A 372 -3.16 5.19 -11.93
CA MET A 372 -4.24 5.03 -10.97
C MET A 372 -4.07 5.85 -9.70
N LEU A 373 -2.85 6.26 -9.36
CA LEU A 373 -2.58 7.15 -8.23
C LEU A 373 -2.76 8.63 -8.58
N ALA A 374 -2.51 9.04 -9.82
CA ALA A 374 -2.48 10.45 -10.22
C ALA A 374 -3.76 10.91 -10.92
N LEU A 375 -4.20 10.17 -11.95
CA LEU A 375 -5.26 10.62 -12.85
C LEU A 375 -6.65 10.70 -12.22
N PRO A 376 -7.10 9.75 -11.37
CA PRO A 376 -8.40 9.82 -10.73
C PRO A 376 -8.60 11.07 -9.90
N PHE A 377 -7.60 11.44 -9.10
CA PHE A 377 -7.65 12.64 -8.27
C PHE A 377 -7.66 13.91 -9.13
N THR A 378 -6.89 13.94 -10.22
CA THR A 378 -6.86 15.07 -11.15
C THR A 378 -8.22 15.25 -11.84
N ILE A 379 -8.83 14.17 -12.34
CA ILE A 379 -10.14 14.19 -13.01
C ILE A 379 -11.22 14.60 -12.01
N LEU A 380 -11.20 14.02 -10.80
CA LEU A 380 -12.19 14.29 -9.77
C LEU A 380 -12.14 15.73 -9.28
N THR A 381 -10.95 16.27 -8.98
CA THR A 381 -10.80 17.65 -8.49
C THR A 381 -11.25 18.68 -9.52
N ASN A 382 -11.07 18.41 -10.82
CA ASN A 382 -11.56 19.28 -11.89
C ASN A 382 -13.11 19.23 -12.02
N ALA A 383 -13.73 18.11 -11.63
CA ALA A 383 -15.19 17.95 -11.69
C ALA A 383 -15.92 18.47 -10.44
N LEU A 384 -15.20 18.62 -9.32
CA LEU A 384 -15.75 19.12 -8.07
C LEU A 384 -15.72 20.64 -8.04
N THR A 385 -16.89 21.26 -8.16
CA THR A 385 -17.08 22.69 -7.97
C THR A 385 -17.80 22.92 -6.64
N GLY A 386 -17.21 23.71 -5.73
CA GLY A 386 -17.87 24.15 -4.49
C GLY A 386 -17.13 23.81 -3.19
N GLY A 387 -17.69 24.22 -2.05
CA GLY A 387 -17.05 24.25 -0.74
C GLY A 387 -16.84 22.91 -0.01
N HIS A 388 -17.14 21.76 -0.63
CA HIS A 388 -17.04 20.43 0.00
C HIS A 388 -15.96 19.53 -0.62
N MET A 389 -14.99 20.10 -1.33
CA MET A 389 -13.95 19.33 -2.03
C MET A 389 -13.21 18.34 -1.10
N GLY A 390 -12.79 18.79 0.08
CA GLY A 390 -12.10 17.93 1.04
C GLY A 390 -12.94 16.74 1.52
N THR A 391 -14.25 16.96 1.72
CA THR A 391 -15.17 15.89 2.11
C THR A 391 -15.36 14.87 0.97
N TYR A 392 -15.49 15.34 -0.28
CA TYR A 392 -15.57 14.44 -1.43
C TYR A 392 -14.30 13.65 -1.65
N LEU A 393 -13.11 14.24 -1.47
CA LEU A 393 -11.84 13.52 -1.54
C LEU A 393 -11.71 12.46 -0.43
N GLY A 394 -12.20 12.78 0.78
CA GLY A 394 -12.29 11.82 1.87
C GLY A 394 -13.22 10.64 1.55
N LEU A 395 -14.41 10.91 1.00
CA LEU A 395 -15.36 9.88 0.55
C LEU A 395 -14.78 9.05 -0.61
N PHE A 396 -13.98 9.68 -1.47
CA PHE A 396 -13.34 9.00 -2.59
C PHE A 396 -12.31 7.96 -2.14
N ASN A 397 -11.74 8.09 -0.94
CA ASN A 397 -10.90 7.02 -0.36
C ASN A 397 -11.66 5.68 -0.23
N GLY A 398 -12.99 5.73 -0.10
CA GLY A 398 -13.83 4.55 -0.15
C GLY A 398 -13.73 3.77 -1.48
N THR A 399 -13.53 4.47 -2.60
CA THR A 399 -13.32 3.83 -3.91
C THR A 399 -11.96 3.14 -4.04
N ILE A 400 -11.06 3.36 -3.10
CA ILE A 400 -9.78 2.68 -2.96
C ILE A 400 -9.94 1.44 -2.08
N CYS A 401 -10.50 1.59 -0.90
CA CYS A 401 -10.52 0.55 0.11
C CYS A 401 -11.62 -0.50 -0.12
N VAL A 402 -12.80 -0.09 -0.59
CA VAL A 402 -13.92 -1.04 -0.84
C VAL A 402 -13.57 -2.10 -1.88
N PRO A 403 -12.99 -1.76 -3.06
CA PRO A 403 -12.55 -2.78 -4.02
C PRO A 403 -11.51 -3.75 -3.46
N GLN A 404 -10.59 -3.25 -2.64
CA GLN A 404 -9.58 -4.09 -1.99
C GLN A 404 -10.23 -5.09 -1.02
N ILE A 405 -11.19 -4.65 -0.21
CA ILE A 405 -11.94 -5.53 0.69
C ILE A 405 -12.73 -6.58 -0.10
N VAL A 406 -13.41 -6.17 -1.17
CA VAL A 406 -14.18 -7.10 -2.03
C VAL A 406 -13.24 -8.12 -2.68
N ALA A 407 -12.13 -7.68 -3.27
CA ALA A 407 -11.15 -8.57 -3.90
C ALA A 407 -10.52 -9.53 -2.89
N ALA A 408 -10.15 -9.03 -1.71
CA ALA A 408 -9.60 -9.86 -0.64
C ALA A 408 -10.64 -10.88 -0.11
N SER A 409 -11.91 -10.49 0.01
CA SER A 409 -12.97 -11.38 0.48
C SER A 409 -13.32 -12.48 -0.53
N LEU A 410 -13.27 -12.16 -1.82
CA LEU A 410 -13.65 -13.10 -2.87
C LEU A 410 -12.45 -13.87 -3.48
N GLY A 411 -11.22 -13.38 -3.28
CA GLY A 411 -10.03 -13.90 -3.95
C GLY A 411 -9.81 -15.39 -3.71
N GLY A 412 -9.94 -15.86 -2.47
CA GLY A 412 -9.82 -17.29 -2.17
C GLY A 412 -10.90 -18.16 -2.81
N ILE A 413 -12.14 -17.65 -2.89
CA ILE A 413 -13.25 -18.34 -3.55
C ILE A 413 -12.98 -18.46 -5.05
N VAL A 414 -12.52 -17.38 -5.68
CA VAL A 414 -12.18 -17.36 -7.11
C VAL A 414 -11.00 -18.28 -7.40
N LEU A 415 -9.96 -18.26 -6.58
CA LEU A 415 -8.82 -19.17 -6.72
C LEU A 415 -9.25 -20.64 -6.62
N LYS A 416 -10.19 -20.96 -5.73
CA LYS A 416 -10.74 -22.31 -5.58
C LYS A 416 -11.46 -22.78 -6.84
N ILE A 417 -12.10 -21.88 -7.59
CA ILE A 417 -12.74 -22.22 -8.88
C ILE A 417 -11.69 -22.65 -9.91
N PHE A 418 -10.51 -22.03 -9.88
CA PHE A 418 -9.40 -22.38 -10.79
C PHE A 418 -8.61 -23.61 -10.34
N THR A 419 -8.76 -24.06 -9.09
CA THR A 419 -7.97 -25.16 -8.53
C THR A 419 -8.63 -26.50 -8.84
N SER A 420 -7.94 -27.36 -9.57
CA SER A 420 -8.39 -28.74 -9.80
C SER A 420 -8.20 -29.61 -8.55
N PRO A 421 -9.07 -30.58 -8.27
CA PRO A 421 -8.90 -31.51 -7.14
C PRO A 421 -7.53 -32.20 -7.21
N GLY A 422 -6.79 -32.20 -6.08
CA GLY A 422 -5.47 -32.83 -5.99
C GLY A 422 -4.32 -32.10 -6.65
N SER A 423 -4.53 -30.87 -7.13
CA SER A 423 -3.47 -30.02 -7.69
C SER A 423 -3.15 -28.83 -6.78
N VAL A 424 -1.97 -28.24 -6.98
CA VAL A 424 -1.58 -26.96 -6.37
C VAL A 424 -2.49 -25.85 -6.91
N ALA A 425 -2.83 -24.88 -6.06
CA ALA A 425 -3.60 -23.72 -6.46
C ALA A 425 -2.84 -22.89 -7.53
N PRO A 426 -3.43 -22.65 -8.71
CA PRO A 426 -2.77 -21.95 -9.81
C PRO A 426 -2.87 -20.42 -9.58
N GLU A 427 -2.07 -19.88 -8.65
CA GLU A 427 -2.12 -18.47 -8.25
C GLU A 427 -1.86 -17.51 -9.43
N VAL A 428 -1.14 -17.96 -10.46
CA VAL A 428 -0.92 -17.19 -11.69
C VAL A 428 -2.23 -16.78 -12.38
N ASN A 429 -3.28 -17.61 -12.28
CA ASN A 429 -4.59 -17.28 -12.87
C ASN A 429 -5.22 -16.05 -12.20
N MET A 430 -4.90 -15.81 -10.93
CA MET A 430 -5.35 -14.60 -10.22
C MET A 430 -4.64 -13.35 -10.75
N LEU A 431 -3.37 -13.46 -11.17
CA LEU A 431 -2.66 -12.37 -11.81
C LEU A 431 -3.17 -12.11 -13.23
N VAL A 432 -3.52 -13.16 -13.99
CA VAL A 432 -4.21 -13.00 -15.27
C VAL A 432 -5.55 -12.28 -15.10
N LEU A 433 -6.33 -12.65 -14.07
CA LEU A 433 -7.59 -11.98 -13.75
C LEU A 433 -7.36 -10.50 -13.34
N ALA A 434 -6.28 -10.20 -12.62
CA ALA A 434 -5.87 -8.83 -12.35
C ALA A 434 -5.62 -8.03 -13.63
N GLY A 435 -4.96 -8.64 -14.62
CA GLY A 435 -4.76 -8.05 -15.94
C GLY A 435 -6.08 -7.78 -16.66
N VAL A 436 -7.00 -8.74 -16.65
CA VAL A 436 -8.35 -8.57 -17.21
C VAL A 436 -9.09 -7.43 -16.52
N PHE A 437 -8.99 -7.30 -15.19
CA PHE A 437 -9.60 -6.18 -14.46
C PHE A 437 -9.05 -4.83 -14.90
N LEU A 438 -7.74 -4.69 -15.10
CA LEU A 438 -7.17 -3.44 -15.61
C LEU A 438 -7.67 -3.11 -17.02
N ILE A 439 -7.82 -4.10 -17.91
CA ILE A 439 -8.36 -3.90 -19.27
C ILE A 439 -9.83 -3.48 -19.21
N ILE A 440 -10.64 -4.11 -18.34
CA ILE A 440 -12.03 -3.67 -18.11
C ILE A 440 -12.05 -2.24 -17.56
N GLY A 441 -11.18 -1.93 -16.59
CA GLY A 441 -11.00 -0.57 -16.07
C GLY A 441 -10.66 0.45 -17.16
N ALA A 442 -9.75 0.08 -18.09
CA ALA A 442 -9.43 0.90 -19.26
C ALA A 442 -10.67 1.17 -20.13
N GLY A 443 -11.49 0.14 -20.38
CA GLY A 443 -12.77 0.30 -21.08
C GLY A 443 -13.72 1.26 -20.36
N CYS A 444 -13.78 1.19 -19.03
CA CYS A 444 -14.60 2.08 -18.19
C CYS A 444 -14.14 3.54 -18.23
N VAL A 445 -12.88 3.84 -18.56
CA VAL A 445 -12.41 5.23 -18.73
C VAL A 445 -13.19 5.97 -19.80
N SER A 446 -13.69 5.29 -20.84
CA SER A 446 -14.50 5.89 -21.91
C SER A 446 -15.77 6.57 -21.38
N ILE A 447 -16.35 6.04 -20.29
CA ILE A 447 -17.58 6.52 -19.67
C ILE A 447 -17.36 7.84 -18.91
N ILE A 448 -16.12 8.16 -18.53
CA ILE A 448 -15.79 9.40 -17.83
C ILE A 448 -16.06 10.58 -18.76
N LYS A 449 -16.91 11.50 -18.33
CA LYS A 449 -17.13 12.78 -19.02
C LYS A 449 -16.25 13.84 -18.35
N GLU A 450 -15.18 14.25 -19.01
CA GLU A 450 -14.45 15.46 -18.65
C GLU A 450 -15.23 16.67 -19.16
N ARG A 451 -15.35 17.69 -18.31
CA ARG A 451 -15.84 19.01 -18.68
C ARG A 451 -14.69 19.86 -19.18
#